data_d2d0e8ac21fbce9f3f3d90426670e354
#
_entry.id   d2d0e8ac21fbce9f3f3d90426670e354
#
_cell.length_a   1.000
_cell.length_b   1.000
_cell.length_c   1.000
_cell.angle_alpha   90.00
_cell.angle_beta   90.00
_cell.angle_gamma   90.00
#
_symmetry.space_group_name_H-M   'P 1'
#
loop_
_entity.id
_entity.type
_entity.pdbx_description
1 polymer ?
#
loop_
_entity_poly.entity_id
_entity_poly.type
_entity_poly.pdbx_seq_one_letter_code
_entity_poly.pdbx_strand_id
1 'polypeptide(L)'
;MRVCIVAEGCYPFVVGGVSSWIHSMIRLFPKTEFIILAIAANRSQRGKYAYELPENVSEVYEVYLQDVDWGKKRRKRFRLNKEQYHALRSLILDQDIEWNVLFDLFQNHSVSLNDLLMGEDFLNAVTECYRIKYSQIVFSDFLWTMRSIYLPLFLTMGMEIPKADLYH
;
A
#
# COMPACT_ATOMS: atom_id res chain seq x y z
N MET A 1 12.76 12.53 -17.20
CA MET A 1 11.54 12.18 -16.46
C MET A 1 11.85 10.94 -15.63
N ARG A 2 11.52 10.97 -14.36
CA ARG A 2 11.72 9.87 -13.41
C ARG A 2 10.35 9.29 -13.02
N VAL A 3 10.15 8.00 -13.22
CA VAL A 3 8.87 7.32 -12.97
C VAL A 3 9.05 6.26 -11.90
N CYS A 4 8.26 6.30 -10.84
CA CYS A 4 8.21 5.25 -9.83
C CYS A 4 7.06 4.28 -10.13
N ILE A 5 7.39 3.01 -10.34
CA ILE A 5 6.41 1.94 -10.50
C ILE A 5 6.22 1.25 -9.15
N VAL A 6 4.99 1.26 -8.64
CA VAL A 6 4.61 0.53 -7.43
C VAL A 6 4.11 -0.85 -7.82
N ALA A 7 4.87 -1.88 -7.48
CA ALA A 7 4.60 -3.26 -7.90
C ALA A 7 4.41 -4.17 -6.68
N GLU A 8 3.18 -4.63 -6.45
CA GLU A 8 2.85 -5.53 -5.35
C GLU A 8 2.76 -6.98 -5.84
N GLY A 9 3.51 -7.88 -5.21
CA GLY A 9 3.45 -9.33 -5.44
C GLY A 9 3.85 -9.79 -6.85
N CYS A 10 4.48 -8.91 -7.65
CA CYS A 10 4.79 -9.18 -9.05
C CYS A 10 6.23 -8.83 -9.42
N TYR A 11 6.45 -7.76 -10.19
CA TYR A 11 7.76 -7.33 -10.67
C TYR A 11 8.64 -6.77 -9.53
N PRO A 12 9.94 -7.08 -9.45
CA PRO A 12 10.70 -7.94 -10.36
C PRO A 12 10.78 -9.42 -9.92
N PHE A 13 10.04 -9.86 -8.91
CA PHE A 13 10.21 -11.14 -8.24
C PHE A 13 9.53 -12.32 -8.94
N VAL A 14 8.42 -12.10 -9.63
CA VAL A 14 7.55 -13.16 -10.15
C VAL A 14 7.36 -13.02 -11.65
N VAL A 15 7.52 -14.12 -12.38
CA VAL A 15 7.19 -14.18 -13.80
C VAL A 15 5.66 -14.25 -13.96
N GLY A 16 5.09 -13.32 -14.74
CA GLY A 16 3.64 -13.28 -14.97
C GLY A 16 3.25 -12.15 -15.92
N GLY A 17 1.97 -12.08 -16.26
CA GLY A 17 1.46 -11.11 -17.23
C GLY A 17 1.76 -9.67 -16.85
N VAL A 18 1.45 -9.27 -15.61
CA VAL A 18 1.72 -7.92 -15.10
C VAL A 18 3.22 -7.62 -15.09
N SER A 19 4.05 -8.54 -14.59
CA SER A 19 5.51 -8.38 -14.56
C SER A 19 6.10 -8.26 -15.96
N SER A 20 5.63 -9.08 -16.91
CA SER A 20 6.09 -9.03 -18.30
C SER A 20 5.67 -7.73 -18.97
N TRP A 21 4.49 -7.21 -18.67
CA TRP A 21 4.04 -5.91 -19.14
C TRP A 21 4.90 -4.77 -18.59
N ILE A 22 5.14 -4.74 -17.27
CA ILE A 22 6.02 -3.75 -16.62
C ILE A 22 7.41 -3.78 -17.26
N HIS A 23 8.01 -4.98 -17.37
CA HIS A 23 9.33 -5.16 -17.97
C HIS A 23 9.40 -4.64 -19.41
N SER A 24 8.40 -4.96 -20.22
CA SER A 24 8.31 -4.50 -21.60
C SER A 24 8.13 -2.98 -21.68
N MET A 25 7.28 -2.41 -20.83
CA MET A 25 7.04 -0.97 -20.76
C MET A 25 8.33 -0.22 -20.43
N ILE A 26 9.09 -0.65 -19.43
CA ILE A 26 10.38 -0.03 -19.07
C ILE A 26 11.34 -0.03 -20.28
N ARG A 27 11.44 -1.14 -21.02
CA ARG A 27 12.30 -1.26 -22.21
C ARG A 27 11.87 -0.41 -23.38
N LEU A 28 10.55 -0.13 -23.51
CA LEU A 28 10.01 0.74 -24.56
C LEU A 28 10.33 2.21 -24.35
N PHE A 29 10.66 2.62 -23.11
CA PHE A 29 10.98 4.00 -22.77
C PHE A 29 12.43 4.18 -22.28
N PRO A 30 13.47 3.91 -23.11
CA PRO A 30 14.86 3.87 -22.67
C PRO A 30 15.42 5.23 -22.19
N LYS A 31 14.73 6.34 -22.52
CA LYS A 31 15.11 7.70 -22.07
C LYS A 31 14.43 8.11 -20.75
N THR A 32 13.57 7.26 -20.21
CA THR A 32 12.90 7.48 -18.93
C THR A 32 13.64 6.69 -17.85
N GLU A 33 13.95 7.34 -16.76
CA GLU A 33 14.51 6.70 -15.56
C GLU A 33 13.36 6.07 -14.77
N PHE A 34 13.50 4.80 -14.45
CA PHE A 34 12.51 4.09 -13.63
C PHE A 34 13.06 3.74 -12.26
N ILE A 35 12.21 3.91 -11.25
CA ILE A 35 12.39 3.40 -9.90
C ILE A 35 11.32 2.34 -9.67
N ILE A 36 11.67 1.22 -9.06
CA ILE A 36 10.72 0.19 -8.70
C ILE A 36 10.50 0.21 -7.18
N LEU A 37 9.29 0.46 -6.73
CA LEU A 37 8.86 0.22 -5.35
C LEU A 37 8.18 -1.15 -5.31
N ALA A 38 8.95 -2.17 -4.97
CA ALA A 38 8.52 -3.55 -4.98
C ALA A 38 8.01 -3.98 -3.61
N ILE A 39 6.72 -4.28 -3.49
CA ILE A 39 6.09 -4.76 -2.27
C ILE A 39 5.98 -6.28 -2.36
N ALA A 40 6.68 -6.99 -1.47
CA ALA A 40 6.75 -8.44 -1.44
C ALA A 40 6.18 -9.01 -0.13
N ALA A 41 5.73 -10.26 -0.15
CA ALA A 41 5.17 -10.90 1.03
C ALA A 41 6.21 -11.08 2.14
N ASN A 42 7.42 -11.52 1.78
CA ASN A 42 8.46 -11.85 2.75
C ASN A 42 9.89 -11.63 2.23
N ARG A 43 10.84 -11.56 3.15
CA ARG A 43 12.28 -11.31 2.86
C ARG A 43 12.98 -12.45 2.13
N SER A 44 12.37 -13.62 1.97
CA SER A 44 12.97 -14.70 1.20
C SER A 44 13.12 -14.38 -0.29
N GLN A 45 12.38 -13.37 -0.76
CA GLN A 45 12.42 -12.85 -2.14
C GLN A 45 13.52 -11.81 -2.35
N ARG A 46 14.17 -11.33 -1.28
CA ARG A 46 15.16 -10.25 -1.34
C ARG A 46 16.25 -10.53 -2.36
N GLY A 47 16.42 -9.60 -3.30
CA GLY A 47 17.45 -9.69 -4.37
C GLY A 47 17.29 -10.87 -5.32
N LYS A 48 16.21 -11.65 -5.24
CA LYS A 48 15.96 -12.78 -6.13
C LYS A 48 15.01 -12.36 -7.25
N TYR A 49 15.54 -11.59 -8.18
CA TYR A 49 14.76 -11.10 -9.30
C TYR A 49 14.58 -12.18 -10.37
N ALA A 50 13.36 -12.30 -10.87
CA ALA A 50 13.02 -13.19 -11.97
C ALA A 50 13.32 -12.58 -13.34
N TYR A 51 13.68 -11.30 -13.36
CA TYR A 51 14.01 -10.53 -14.55
C TYR A 51 15.40 -9.89 -14.39
N GLU A 52 16.17 -9.84 -15.49
CA GLU A 52 17.31 -8.96 -15.59
C GLU A 52 16.79 -7.53 -15.75
N LEU A 53 17.18 -6.66 -14.80
CA LEU A 53 16.66 -5.30 -14.79
C LEU A 53 17.25 -4.49 -15.96
N PRO A 54 16.40 -3.76 -16.73
CA PRO A 54 16.88 -2.87 -17.77
C PRO A 54 17.78 -1.75 -17.22
N GLU A 55 18.75 -1.26 -18.02
CA GLU A 55 19.72 -0.25 -17.61
C GLU A 55 19.10 1.07 -17.14
N ASN A 56 17.89 1.38 -17.59
CA ASN A 56 17.13 2.57 -17.19
C ASN A 56 16.31 2.39 -15.90
N VAL A 57 16.43 1.26 -15.20
CA VAL A 57 16.00 1.11 -13.82
C VAL A 57 17.13 1.54 -12.90
N SER A 58 17.00 2.71 -12.28
CA SER A 58 18.05 3.28 -11.43
C SER A 58 18.06 2.70 -10.02
N GLU A 59 16.89 2.39 -9.47
CA GLU A 59 16.76 1.94 -8.08
C GLU A 59 15.60 0.95 -7.92
N VAL A 60 15.76 0.01 -6.98
CA VAL A 60 14.69 -0.89 -6.51
C VAL A 60 14.57 -0.77 -5.01
N TYR A 61 13.43 -0.29 -4.55
CA TYR A 61 13.06 -0.25 -3.14
C TYR A 61 12.22 -1.48 -2.81
N GLU A 62 12.70 -2.30 -1.90
CA GLU A 62 12.02 -3.54 -1.51
C GLU A 62 11.32 -3.35 -0.17
N VAL A 63 10.01 -3.57 -0.14
CA VAL A 63 9.15 -3.51 1.04
C VAL A 63 8.57 -4.88 1.31
N TYR A 64 8.62 -5.33 2.56
CA TYR A 64 8.16 -6.67 2.92
C TYR A 64 7.00 -6.61 3.90
N LEU A 65 5.84 -7.18 3.54
CA LEU A 65 4.64 -7.16 4.37
C LEU A 65 4.84 -7.90 5.71
N GLN A 66 5.71 -8.91 5.73
CA GLN A 66 6.07 -9.61 6.99
C GLN A 66 6.80 -8.75 8.01
N ASP A 67 7.40 -7.62 7.58
CA ASP A 67 8.14 -6.72 8.47
C ASP A 67 7.22 -5.83 9.31
N VAL A 68 5.91 -5.88 9.04
CA VAL A 68 4.92 -5.19 9.85
C VAL A 68 4.92 -5.79 11.26
N ASP A 69 5.34 -5.00 12.22
CA ASP A 69 5.40 -5.42 13.62
C ASP A 69 4.02 -5.38 14.27
N TRP A 70 3.30 -6.48 14.16
CA TRP A 70 2.01 -6.69 14.82
C TRP A 70 2.13 -6.85 16.34
N GLY A 71 3.35 -7.08 16.85
CA GLY A 71 3.63 -7.24 18.27
C GLY A 71 3.80 -5.93 19.04
N LYS A 72 3.98 -4.79 18.36
CA LYS A 72 4.02 -3.49 19.03
C LYS A 72 2.74 -3.25 19.80
N LYS A 73 2.90 -2.89 21.09
CA LYS A 73 1.76 -2.52 21.93
C LYS A 73 0.99 -1.39 21.26
N ARG A 74 -0.26 -1.68 20.87
CA ARG A 74 -1.19 -0.68 20.35
C ARG A 74 -1.37 0.45 21.37
N ARG A 75 -1.41 1.68 20.89
CA ARG A 75 -1.75 2.82 21.76
C ARG A 75 -3.18 2.66 22.25
N LYS A 76 -3.37 2.42 23.55
CA LYS A 76 -4.68 2.14 24.15
C LYS A 76 -5.74 3.23 23.90
N ARG A 77 -5.34 4.44 23.50
CA ARG A 77 -6.21 5.60 23.31
C ARG A 77 -6.05 6.23 21.92
N PHE A 78 -5.51 5.51 20.94
CA PHE A 78 -5.46 6.02 19.59
C PHE A 78 -6.90 6.17 19.07
N ARG A 79 -7.23 7.38 18.60
CA ARG A 79 -8.50 7.70 17.97
C ARG A 79 -8.25 8.62 16.77
N LEU A 80 -8.99 8.36 15.71
CA LEU A 80 -9.06 9.26 14.57
C LEU A 80 -9.89 10.50 14.93
N ASN A 81 -9.48 11.67 14.46
CA ASN A 81 -10.36 12.83 14.47
C ASN A 81 -11.46 12.69 13.40
N LYS A 82 -12.41 13.64 13.35
CA LYS A 82 -13.56 13.56 12.44
C LYS A 82 -13.14 13.54 10.97
N GLU A 83 -12.16 14.35 10.59
CA GLU A 83 -11.64 14.45 9.23
C GLU A 83 -10.93 13.15 8.80
N GLN A 84 -10.03 12.64 9.64
CA GLN A 84 -9.34 11.38 9.42
C GLN A 84 -10.31 10.18 9.33
N TYR A 85 -11.34 10.15 10.17
CA TYR A 85 -12.36 9.12 10.13
C TYR A 85 -13.20 9.20 8.85
N HIS A 86 -13.53 10.43 8.40
CA HIS A 86 -14.22 10.67 7.14
C HIS A 86 -13.35 10.19 5.96
N ALA A 87 -12.07 10.56 5.92
CA ALA A 87 -11.14 10.14 4.87
C ALA A 87 -11.01 8.60 4.79
N LEU A 88 -10.96 7.92 5.94
CA LEU A 88 -10.94 6.46 5.99
C LEU A 88 -12.23 5.85 5.42
N ARG A 89 -13.41 6.39 5.75
CA ARG A 89 -14.68 5.93 5.20
C ARG A 89 -14.78 6.15 3.70
N SER A 90 -14.37 7.33 3.23
CA SER A 90 -14.33 7.67 1.81
C SER A 90 -13.44 6.71 1.02
N LEU A 91 -12.29 6.34 1.57
CA LEU A 91 -11.41 5.32 0.99
C LEU A 91 -12.12 3.95 0.89
N ILE A 92 -12.81 3.49 1.96
CA ILE A 92 -13.49 2.19 1.97
C ILE A 92 -14.69 2.16 1.02
N LEU A 93 -15.39 3.28 0.86
CA LEU A 93 -16.53 3.40 -0.05
C LEU A 93 -16.13 3.67 -1.49
N ASP A 94 -14.84 3.98 -1.74
CA ASP A 94 -14.32 4.42 -3.04
C ASP A 94 -15.05 5.68 -3.55
N GLN A 95 -15.14 6.70 -2.70
CA GLN A 95 -15.84 7.95 -2.96
C GLN A 95 -15.01 9.13 -2.48
N ASP A 96 -14.72 10.08 -3.36
CA ASP A 96 -14.03 11.36 -3.07
C ASP A 96 -12.87 11.23 -2.05
N ILE A 97 -11.89 10.38 -2.38
CA ILE A 97 -10.83 9.98 -1.46
C ILE A 97 -9.93 11.16 -1.10
N GLU A 98 -9.85 11.50 0.17
CA GLU A 98 -9.03 12.58 0.72
C GLU A 98 -7.58 12.11 0.98
N TRP A 99 -6.83 11.90 -0.09
CA TRP A 99 -5.47 11.35 -0.04
C TRP A 99 -4.52 12.12 0.88
N ASN A 100 -4.59 13.46 0.86
CA ASN A 100 -3.73 14.31 1.69
C ASN A 100 -3.93 14.04 3.19
N VAL A 101 -5.18 13.84 3.63
CA VAL A 101 -5.51 13.52 5.02
C VAL A 101 -4.98 12.15 5.41
N LEU A 102 -5.09 11.17 4.50
CA LEU A 102 -4.58 9.82 4.73
C LEU A 102 -3.04 9.80 4.78
N PHE A 103 -2.36 10.50 3.88
CA PHE A 103 -0.89 10.61 3.92
C PHE A 103 -0.42 11.32 5.20
N ASP A 104 -1.06 12.43 5.58
CA ASP A 104 -0.73 13.19 6.79
C ASP A 104 -0.83 12.33 8.05
N LEU A 105 -1.84 11.46 8.12
CA LEU A 105 -2.05 10.53 9.22
C LEU A 105 -0.81 9.65 9.51
N PHE A 106 -0.14 9.17 8.47
CA PHE A 106 1.03 8.30 8.61
C PHE A 106 2.34 9.09 8.71
N GLN A 107 2.50 10.17 7.97
CA GLN A 107 3.73 10.93 7.89
C GLN A 107 3.93 11.86 9.09
N ASN A 108 2.89 12.58 9.49
CA ASN A 108 3.01 13.61 10.52
C ASN A 108 2.50 13.17 11.89
N HIS A 109 1.53 12.26 11.95
CA HIS A 109 0.97 11.78 13.22
C HIS A 109 1.56 10.46 13.73
N SER A 110 2.52 9.90 13.00
CA SER A 110 3.25 8.67 13.37
C SER A 110 2.31 7.52 13.78
N VAL A 111 1.20 7.36 13.08
CA VAL A 111 0.25 6.29 13.34
C VAL A 111 0.85 4.98 12.86
N SER A 112 0.85 3.97 13.71
CA SER A 112 1.28 2.64 13.30
C SER A 112 0.15 1.90 12.59
N LEU A 113 0.52 0.99 11.68
CA LEU A 113 -0.45 0.09 11.04
C LEU A 113 -1.29 -0.69 12.06
N ASN A 114 -0.65 -1.09 13.17
CA ASN A 114 -1.33 -1.80 14.24
C ASN A 114 -2.35 -0.91 14.99
N ASP A 115 -2.02 0.37 15.23
CA ASP A 115 -2.95 1.30 15.86
C ASP A 115 -4.19 1.50 14.99
N LEU A 116 -4.02 1.60 13.65
CA LEU A 116 -5.12 1.82 12.73
C LEU A 116 -5.88 0.52 12.43
N LEU A 117 -5.24 -0.46 11.78
CA LEU A 117 -5.92 -1.65 11.25
C LEU A 117 -6.52 -2.57 12.32
N MET A 118 -5.95 -2.55 13.53
CA MET A 118 -6.47 -3.28 14.69
C MET A 118 -7.24 -2.37 15.65
N GLY A 119 -7.42 -1.10 15.28
CA GLY A 119 -8.10 -0.08 16.06
C GLY A 119 -9.63 -0.19 15.99
N GLU A 120 -10.28 0.41 16.99
CA GLU A 120 -11.74 0.46 17.06
C GLU A 120 -12.34 1.33 15.94
N ASP A 121 -11.65 2.43 15.58
CA ASP A 121 -12.12 3.34 14.54
C ASP A 121 -12.09 2.68 13.15
N PHE A 122 -11.08 1.84 12.85
CA PHE A 122 -11.08 1.06 11.62
C PHE A 122 -12.24 0.05 11.61
N LEU A 123 -12.46 -0.67 12.70
CA LEU A 123 -13.57 -1.62 12.81
C LEU A 123 -14.93 -0.93 12.63
N ASN A 124 -15.09 0.24 13.25
CA ASN A 124 -16.32 1.03 13.14
C ASN A 124 -16.55 1.51 11.70
N ALA A 125 -15.52 2.09 11.06
CA ALA A 125 -15.57 2.55 9.67
C ALA A 125 -15.91 1.39 8.71
N VAL A 126 -15.24 0.25 8.85
CA VAL A 126 -15.53 -0.96 8.05
C VAL A 126 -16.97 -1.43 8.28
N THR A 127 -17.45 -1.45 9.54
CA THR A 127 -18.81 -1.87 9.89
C THR A 127 -19.86 -0.95 9.29
N GLU A 128 -19.66 0.36 9.35
CA GLU A 128 -20.56 1.34 8.73
C GLU A 128 -20.60 1.20 7.21
N CYS A 129 -19.44 1.13 6.57
CA CYS A 129 -19.33 0.98 5.10
C CYS A 129 -19.91 -0.36 4.62
N TYR A 130 -19.72 -1.43 5.40
CA TYR A 130 -20.35 -2.72 5.14
C TYR A 130 -21.87 -2.62 5.07
N ARG A 131 -22.49 -1.96 6.04
CA ARG A 131 -23.96 -1.77 6.07
C ARG A 131 -24.48 -0.95 4.90
N ILE A 132 -23.67 0.03 4.43
CA ILE A 132 -24.07 0.94 3.35
C ILE A 132 -23.98 0.26 1.97
N LYS A 133 -22.89 -0.47 1.69
CA LYS A 133 -22.57 -0.90 0.31
C LYS A 133 -22.31 -2.39 0.16
N TYR A 134 -21.91 -3.11 1.22
CA TYR A 134 -21.33 -4.45 1.09
C TYR A 134 -22.07 -5.54 1.89
N SER A 135 -23.30 -5.28 2.33
CA SER A 135 -24.07 -6.17 3.20
C SER A 135 -24.40 -7.55 2.59
N GLN A 136 -24.20 -7.73 1.29
CA GLN A 136 -24.34 -9.00 0.58
C GLN A 136 -23.17 -9.97 0.78
N ILE A 137 -22.06 -9.50 1.34
CA ILE A 137 -20.87 -10.32 1.62
C ILE A 137 -20.89 -10.74 3.09
N VAL A 138 -20.27 -11.85 3.45
CA VAL A 138 -20.10 -12.23 4.86
C VAL A 138 -19.19 -11.21 5.56
N PHE A 139 -19.61 -10.65 6.69
CA PHE A 139 -18.89 -9.55 7.34
C PHE A 139 -17.44 -9.90 7.73
N SER A 140 -17.20 -11.11 8.21
CA SER A 140 -15.81 -11.55 8.53
C SER A 140 -14.90 -11.51 7.31
N ASP A 141 -15.40 -11.97 6.18
CA ASP A 141 -14.63 -12.03 4.92
C ASP A 141 -14.37 -10.62 4.39
N PHE A 142 -15.38 -9.74 4.49
CA PHE A 142 -15.23 -8.33 4.15
C PHE A 142 -14.18 -7.63 5.04
N LEU A 143 -14.24 -7.83 6.36
CA LEU A 143 -13.27 -7.25 7.29
C LEU A 143 -11.82 -7.69 7.00
N TRP A 144 -11.61 -8.99 6.77
CA TRP A 144 -10.28 -9.51 6.41
C TRP A 144 -9.81 -9.00 5.06
N THR A 145 -10.71 -8.93 4.08
CA THR A 145 -10.41 -8.35 2.76
C THR A 145 -9.96 -6.89 2.88
N MET A 146 -10.69 -6.07 3.63
CA MET A 146 -10.32 -4.67 3.85
C MET A 146 -8.95 -4.53 4.51
N ARG A 147 -8.65 -5.34 5.52
CA ARG A 147 -7.31 -5.35 6.14
C ARG A 147 -6.21 -5.73 5.15
N SER A 148 -6.45 -6.75 4.34
CA SER A 148 -5.48 -7.24 3.36
C SER A 148 -5.21 -6.22 2.25
N ILE A 149 -6.25 -5.55 1.74
CA ILE A 149 -6.13 -4.53 0.69
C ILE A 149 -5.40 -3.29 1.22
N TYR A 150 -5.74 -2.83 2.42
CA TYR A 150 -5.19 -1.58 2.95
C TYR A 150 -3.83 -1.74 3.63
N LEU A 151 -3.41 -2.95 3.96
CA LEU A 151 -2.10 -3.18 4.56
C LEU A 151 -0.94 -2.65 3.69
N PRO A 152 -0.79 -3.07 2.41
CA PRO A 152 0.29 -2.55 1.57
C PRO A 152 0.16 -1.05 1.31
N LEU A 153 -1.05 -0.54 1.11
CA LEU A 153 -1.30 0.88 0.89
C LEU A 153 -0.84 1.73 2.09
N PHE A 154 -1.29 1.39 3.29
CA PHE A 154 -0.94 2.15 4.49
C PHE A 154 0.52 1.96 4.90
N LEU A 155 1.12 0.80 4.61
CA LEU A 155 2.54 0.58 4.80
C LEU A 155 3.36 1.56 3.96
N THR A 156 3.02 1.72 2.69
CA THR A 156 3.72 2.66 1.79
C THR A 156 3.48 4.12 2.15
N MET A 157 2.28 4.48 2.64
CA MET A 157 2.00 5.84 3.12
C MET A 157 2.86 6.25 4.31
N GLY A 158 3.25 5.30 5.17
CA GLY A 158 4.12 5.52 6.32
C GLY A 158 5.61 5.53 6.03
N MET A 159 6.01 5.32 4.78
CA MET A 159 7.41 5.24 4.37
C MET A 159 7.88 6.51 3.66
N GLU A 160 9.19 6.72 3.66
CA GLU A 160 9.81 7.67 2.75
C GLU A 160 9.78 7.09 1.33
N ILE A 161 8.89 7.63 0.50
CA ILE A 161 8.71 7.17 -0.89
C ILE A 161 9.81 7.80 -1.77
N PRO A 162 10.41 7.05 -2.71
CA PRO A 162 11.39 7.59 -3.64
C PRO A 162 10.81 8.79 -4.42
N LYS A 163 11.59 9.86 -4.55
CA LYS A 163 11.16 11.04 -5.32
C LYS A 163 11.10 10.71 -6.80
N ALA A 164 9.93 10.87 -7.39
CA ALA A 164 9.67 10.70 -8.83
C ALA A 164 8.74 11.80 -9.36
N ASP A 165 8.78 12.01 -10.68
CA ASP A 165 7.88 12.95 -11.37
C ASP A 165 6.48 12.34 -11.54
N LEU A 166 6.40 11.01 -11.62
CA LEU A 166 5.17 10.24 -11.79
C LEU A 166 5.23 8.95 -10.98
N TYR A 167 4.14 8.60 -10.32
CA TYR A 167 3.91 7.31 -9.65
C TYR A 167 2.82 6.53 -10.39
N HIS A 168 3.09 5.25 -10.65
CA HIS A 168 2.16 4.36 -11.35
C HIS A 168 2.04 3.01 -10.65
#